data_bd3c82b2741e36d2d82a52d4f920e611
#
_entry.id   bd3c82b2741e36d2d82a52d4f920e611
#
_cell.length_a   1.000
_cell.length_b   1.000
_cell.length_c   1.000
_cell.angle_alpha   90.00
_cell.angle_beta   90.00
_cell.angle_gamma   90.00
#
_symmetry.space_group_name_H-M   'P 1'
#
loop_
_entity.id
_entity.type
_entity.pdbx_description
1 polymer ?
#
loop_
_entity_poly.entity_id
_entity_poly.type
_entity_poly.pdbx_seq_one_letter_code
_entity_poly.pdbx_strand_id
1 'polypeptide(L)'
;MRLERKVALVYGAAGPMGSAVSRAFASEGARLFLSGRTKSKVDALADEIRAGGGLAEAAEVDVDHRDQVEAHADEVLKDAGRIDISFNAVAVNPVQNVPLVEMTVEDFMHPIGEAARRNFITATTAAKRMTPQGSGAIVMLTASASREWRHQMGGFSVACASLEVLTRVLAGELKGTGVRVTCIRSNFTPETAPGLPEGVTDGLLADTLIPRLPRLDEIGAAAVYLASDEAGVITGVVLDLTAGAIVN
;
A
#
# COMPACT_ATOMS: atom_id res chain seq x y z
N MET A 1 21.03 -7.50 3.69
CA MET A 1 19.55 -7.42 3.53
C MET A 1 19.06 -6.18 4.24
N ARG A 2 18.33 -5.31 3.56
CA ARG A 2 17.88 -4.00 4.08
C ARG A 2 16.80 -4.10 5.15
N LEU A 3 16.06 -5.21 5.19
CA LEU A 3 14.96 -5.45 6.14
C LEU A 3 15.24 -6.64 7.07
N GLU A 4 16.49 -7.03 7.21
CA GLU A 4 16.88 -8.12 8.11
C GLU A 4 16.39 -7.85 9.54
N ARG A 5 15.75 -8.83 10.17
CA ARG A 5 15.12 -8.76 11.50
C ARG A 5 13.94 -7.78 11.62
N LYS A 6 13.46 -7.18 10.55
CA LYS A 6 12.24 -6.36 10.56
C LYS A 6 11.01 -7.26 10.49
N VAL A 7 9.98 -6.89 11.22
CA VAL A 7 8.66 -7.54 11.25
C VAL A 7 7.69 -6.67 10.46
N ALA A 8 7.07 -7.24 9.42
CA ALA A 8 6.20 -6.50 8.51
C ALA A 8 4.77 -7.06 8.49
N LEU A 9 3.80 -6.18 8.74
CA LEU A 9 2.39 -6.41 8.44
C LEU A 9 2.11 -6.01 6.99
N VAL A 10 1.50 -6.90 6.21
CA VAL A 10 1.06 -6.59 4.83
C VAL A 10 -0.43 -6.89 4.71
N TYR A 11 -1.24 -5.85 4.57
CA TYR A 11 -2.68 -5.96 4.34
C TYR A 11 -2.98 -5.97 2.85
N GLY A 12 -3.91 -6.84 2.42
CA GLY A 12 -4.17 -7.07 0.99
C GLY A 12 -3.03 -7.82 0.29
N ALA A 13 -2.31 -8.66 1.04
CA ALA A 13 -1.09 -9.33 0.62
C ALA A 13 -1.25 -10.19 -0.64
N ALA A 14 -2.40 -10.83 -0.83
CA ALA A 14 -2.64 -11.72 -1.98
C ALA A 14 -3.02 -10.98 -3.29
N GLY A 15 -3.21 -9.66 -3.24
CA GLY A 15 -3.39 -8.84 -4.45
C GLY A 15 -2.07 -8.64 -5.20
N PRO A 16 -2.11 -8.21 -6.49
CA PRO A 16 -0.89 -8.04 -7.29
C PRO A 16 0.17 -7.16 -6.63
N MET A 17 -0.20 -5.97 -6.15
CA MET A 17 0.71 -5.04 -5.46
C MET A 17 1.19 -5.62 -4.13
N GLY A 18 0.26 -6.16 -3.32
CA GLY A 18 0.60 -6.75 -2.02
C GLY A 18 1.54 -7.93 -2.13
N SER A 19 1.35 -8.81 -3.11
CA SER A 19 2.21 -9.98 -3.32
C SER A 19 3.60 -9.59 -3.82
N ALA A 20 3.70 -8.59 -4.70
CA ALA A 20 4.98 -8.08 -5.16
C ALA A 20 5.80 -7.46 -4.02
N VAL A 21 5.17 -6.62 -3.20
CA VAL A 21 5.82 -6.01 -2.03
C VAL A 21 6.19 -7.09 -0.99
N SER A 22 5.33 -8.08 -0.75
CA SER A 22 5.64 -9.18 0.17
C SER A 22 6.88 -9.96 -0.27
N ARG A 23 6.99 -10.31 -1.56
CA ARG A 23 8.19 -10.97 -2.11
C ARG A 23 9.43 -10.10 -1.96
N ALA A 24 9.31 -8.81 -2.24
CA ALA A 24 10.42 -7.86 -2.08
C ALA A 24 10.87 -7.73 -0.63
N PHE A 25 9.93 -7.66 0.32
CA PHE A 25 10.25 -7.63 1.74
C PHE A 25 10.90 -8.93 2.21
N ALA A 26 10.40 -10.09 1.77
CA ALA A 26 10.97 -11.39 2.09
C ALA A 26 12.41 -11.54 1.56
N SER A 27 12.67 -11.12 0.31
CA SER A 27 14.01 -11.19 -0.30
C SER A 27 15.04 -10.30 0.42
N GLU A 28 14.57 -9.29 1.15
CA GLU A 28 15.39 -8.40 1.99
C GLU A 28 15.41 -8.79 3.47
N GLY A 29 14.89 -9.98 3.80
CA GLY A 29 15.05 -10.61 5.12
C GLY A 29 14.00 -10.23 6.16
N ALA A 30 12.88 -9.62 5.77
CA ALA A 30 11.79 -9.35 6.69
C ALA A 30 11.04 -10.63 7.07
N ARG A 31 10.55 -10.72 8.32
CA ARG A 31 9.52 -11.66 8.74
C ARG A 31 8.15 -11.06 8.44
N LEU A 32 7.34 -11.78 7.68
CA LEU A 32 6.09 -11.27 7.14
C LEU A 32 4.87 -11.84 7.86
N PHE A 33 3.92 -10.97 8.18
CA PHE A 33 2.58 -11.31 8.61
C PHE A 33 1.61 -10.81 7.54
N LEU A 34 1.22 -11.74 6.67
CA LEU A 34 0.41 -11.49 5.49
C LEU A 34 -1.06 -11.62 5.81
N SER A 35 -1.86 -10.67 5.34
CA SER A 35 -3.29 -10.72 5.63
C SER A 35 -4.17 -10.33 4.43
N GLY A 36 -5.38 -10.85 4.42
CA GLY A 36 -6.41 -10.58 3.43
C GLY A 36 -7.69 -11.36 3.70
N ARG A 37 -8.76 -11.04 3.01
CA ARG A 37 -10.09 -11.66 3.20
C ARG A 37 -10.21 -13.11 2.72
N THR A 38 -9.33 -13.55 1.82
CA THR A 38 -9.35 -14.90 1.28
C THR A 38 -8.13 -15.66 1.80
N LYS A 39 -8.33 -16.36 2.92
CA LYS A 39 -7.27 -17.07 3.62
C LYS A 39 -6.43 -17.95 2.69
N SER A 40 -7.06 -18.75 1.84
CA SER A 40 -6.37 -19.67 0.94
C SER A 40 -5.40 -19.00 -0.04
N LYS A 41 -5.72 -17.79 -0.50
CA LYS A 41 -4.81 -17.00 -1.36
C LYS A 41 -3.63 -16.45 -0.59
N VAL A 42 -3.84 -16.05 0.65
CA VAL A 42 -2.78 -15.54 1.53
C VAL A 42 -1.87 -16.70 1.96
N ASP A 43 -2.44 -17.86 2.27
CA ASP A 43 -1.69 -19.09 2.58
C ASP A 43 -0.77 -19.48 1.41
N ALA A 44 -1.29 -19.48 0.18
CA ALA A 44 -0.50 -19.83 -1.00
C ALA A 44 0.72 -18.89 -1.18
N LEU A 45 0.55 -17.59 -0.93
CA LEU A 45 1.67 -16.64 -0.97
C LEU A 45 2.67 -16.88 0.16
N ALA A 46 2.19 -17.17 1.37
CA ALA A 46 3.05 -17.48 2.51
C ALA A 46 3.86 -18.76 2.26
N ASP A 47 3.22 -19.80 1.70
CA ASP A 47 3.88 -21.07 1.32
C ASP A 47 4.96 -20.84 0.25
N GLU A 48 4.67 -20.03 -0.78
CA GLU A 48 5.63 -19.64 -1.81
C GLU A 48 6.86 -18.95 -1.19
N ILE A 49 6.64 -17.97 -0.32
CA ILE A 49 7.72 -17.24 0.34
C ILE A 49 8.55 -18.17 1.23
N ARG A 50 7.91 -19.07 1.99
CA ARG A 50 8.61 -20.06 2.82
C ARG A 50 9.41 -21.05 1.99
N ALA A 51 8.87 -21.49 0.87
CA ALA A 51 9.60 -22.36 -0.08
C ALA A 51 10.84 -21.69 -0.65
N GLY A 52 10.81 -20.35 -0.80
CA GLY A 52 11.97 -19.53 -1.16
C GLY A 52 12.94 -19.22 -0.02
N GLY A 53 12.73 -19.77 1.18
CA GLY A 53 13.59 -19.56 2.37
C GLY A 53 13.24 -18.32 3.18
N GLY A 54 12.18 -17.60 2.88
CA GLY A 54 11.68 -16.46 3.64
C GLY A 54 10.83 -16.91 4.85
N LEU A 55 10.52 -15.95 5.72
CA LEU A 55 9.66 -16.14 6.88
C LEU A 55 8.30 -15.44 6.62
N ALA A 56 7.22 -16.22 6.55
CA ALA A 56 5.90 -15.66 6.29
C ALA A 56 4.81 -16.45 7.02
N GLU A 57 3.87 -15.73 7.60
CA GLU A 57 2.65 -16.24 8.23
C GLU A 57 1.43 -15.60 7.55
N ALA A 58 0.32 -16.33 7.53
CA ALA A 58 -0.90 -15.91 6.85
C ALA A 58 -2.07 -15.84 7.84
N ALA A 59 -2.82 -14.75 7.78
CA ALA A 59 -4.04 -14.54 8.55
C ALA A 59 -5.21 -14.11 7.66
N GLU A 60 -6.42 -14.51 8.04
CA GLU A 60 -7.63 -13.94 7.49
C GLU A 60 -7.99 -12.68 8.27
N VAL A 61 -7.95 -11.52 7.61
CA VAL A 61 -8.28 -10.23 8.22
C VAL A 61 -9.07 -9.40 7.21
N ASP A 62 -10.24 -8.95 7.63
CA ASP A 62 -10.98 -7.93 6.90
C ASP A 62 -10.67 -6.55 7.49
N VAL A 63 -9.99 -5.71 6.72
CA VAL A 63 -9.55 -4.37 7.15
C VAL A 63 -10.70 -3.36 7.30
N ASP A 64 -11.90 -3.70 6.86
CA ASP A 64 -13.11 -2.91 7.15
C ASP A 64 -13.55 -3.05 8.63
N HIS A 65 -13.04 -4.06 9.34
CA HIS A 65 -13.29 -4.35 10.75
C HIS A 65 -12.07 -4.03 11.60
N ARG A 66 -12.13 -2.92 12.34
CA ARG A 66 -11.04 -2.44 13.21
C ARG A 66 -10.61 -3.48 14.26
N ASP A 67 -11.56 -4.17 14.86
CA ASP A 67 -11.33 -5.22 15.86
C ASP A 67 -10.47 -6.36 15.32
N GLN A 68 -10.70 -6.81 14.08
CA GLN A 68 -9.88 -7.83 13.45
C GLN A 68 -8.45 -7.34 13.19
N VAL A 69 -8.29 -6.10 12.72
CA VAL A 69 -6.97 -5.51 12.47
C VAL A 69 -6.18 -5.34 13.77
N GLU A 70 -6.84 -4.87 14.83
CA GLU A 70 -6.22 -4.69 16.15
C GLU A 70 -5.85 -6.05 16.77
N ALA A 71 -6.73 -7.06 16.72
CA ALA A 71 -6.45 -8.42 17.21
C ALA A 71 -5.26 -9.05 16.48
N HIS A 72 -5.23 -8.97 15.15
CA HIS A 72 -4.10 -9.47 14.35
C HIS A 72 -2.78 -8.78 14.73
N ALA A 73 -2.78 -7.45 14.87
CA ALA A 73 -1.57 -6.75 15.25
C ALA A 73 -1.09 -7.11 16.67
N ASP A 74 -2.01 -7.40 17.60
CA ASP A 74 -1.69 -7.84 18.95
C ASP A 74 -1.13 -9.28 18.97
N GLU A 75 -1.65 -10.17 18.12
CA GLU A 75 -1.09 -11.51 17.91
C GLU A 75 0.34 -11.43 17.37
N VAL A 76 0.58 -10.55 16.37
CA VAL A 76 1.93 -10.35 15.84
C VAL A 76 2.89 -9.82 16.91
N LEU A 77 2.47 -8.84 17.74
CA LEU A 77 3.29 -8.37 18.86
C LEU A 77 3.59 -9.48 19.86
N LYS A 78 2.63 -10.33 20.16
CA LYS A 78 2.81 -11.45 21.09
C LYS A 78 3.81 -12.47 20.54
N ASP A 79 3.78 -12.73 19.23
CA ASP A 79 4.61 -13.74 18.57
C ASP A 79 6.00 -13.22 18.22
N ALA A 80 6.10 -12.03 17.63
CA ALA A 80 7.35 -11.45 17.13
C ALA A 80 7.96 -10.38 18.04
N GLY A 81 7.24 -9.92 19.06
CA GLY A 81 7.70 -8.92 20.03
C GLY A 81 7.75 -7.49 19.50
N ARG A 82 7.51 -7.28 18.21
CA ARG A 82 7.60 -5.96 17.56
C ARG A 82 6.82 -5.90 16.24
N ILE A 83 6.55 -4.69 15.77
CA ILE A 83 6.06 -4.40 14.42
C ILE A 83 6.91 -3.27 13.87
N ASP A 84 7.68 -3.51 12.81
CA ASP A 84 8.57 -2.50 12.22
C ASP A 84 7.97 -1.83 10.99
N ILE A 85 7.16 -2.57 10.24
CA ILE A 85 6.62 -2.13 8.96
C ILE A 85 5.12 -2.44 8.92
N SER A 86 4.34 -1.48 8.43
CA SER A 86 2.94 -1.70 8.04
C SER A 86 2.75 -1.23 6.60
N PHE A 87 2.36 -2.13 5.71
CA PHE A 87 2.05 -1.84 4.32
C PHE A 87 0.60 -2.18 4.00
N ASN A 88 -0.14 -1.23 3.40
CA ASN A 88 -1.52 -1.44 2.98
C ASN A 88 -1.64 -1.42 1.46
N ALA A 89 -1.97 -2.58 0.87
CA ALA A 89 -2.23 -2.78 -0.55
C ALA A 89 -3.69 -3.19 -0.84
N VAL A 90 -4.61 -2.84 0.05
CA VAL A 90 -6.02 -3.20 -0.12
C VAL A 90 -6.64 -2.38 -1.24
N ALA A 91 -7.11 -3.07 -2.27
CA ALA A 91 -7.76 -2.44 -3.42
C ALA A 91 -9.13 -1.87 -3.07
N VAL A 92 -9.54 -0.84 -3.80
CA VAL A 92 -10.90 -0.32 -3.87
C VAL A 92 -11.46 -0.61 -5.27
N ASN A 93 -12.78 -0.70 -5.41
CA ASN A 93 -13.45 -0.97 -6.68
C ASN A 93 -14.24 0.29 -7.12
N PRO A 94 -13.59 1.26 -7.76
CA PRO A 94 -14.25 2.47 -8.20
C PRO A 94 -15.03 2.27 -9.47
N VAL A 95 -16.09 3.06 -9.64
CA VAL A 95 -16.72 3.31 -10.95
C VAL A 95 -15.86 4.34 -11.68
N GLN A 96 -15.42 3.99 -12.89
CA GLN A 96 -14.55 4.83 -13.73
C GLN A 96 -15.16 4.98 -15.13
N ASN A 97 -14.62 5.91 -15.93
CA ASN A 97 -15.08 6.20 -17.29
C ASN A 97 -16.52 6.74 -17.36
N VAL A 98 -16.98 7.38 -16.30
CA VAL A 98 -18.24 8.10 -16.21
C VAL A 98 -17.96 9.57 -15.92
N PRO A 99 -18.50 10.52 -16.71
CA PRO A 99 -18.38 11.95 -16.41
C PRO A 99 -18.92 12.26 -15.00
N LEU A 100 -18.25 13.13 -14.25
CA LEU A 100 -18.68 13.47 -12.88
C LEU A 100 -20.12 14.00 -12.80
N VAL A 101 -20.58 14.71 -13.84
CA VAL A 101 -21.93 15.24 -13.90
C VAL A 101 -23.01 14.18 -14.09
N GLU A 102 -22.63 12.96 -14.47
CA GLU A 102 -23.50 11.80 -14.68
C GLU A 102 -23.34 10.74 -13.59
N MET A 103 -22.33 10.88 -12.74
CA MET A 103 -22.00 9.92 -11.69
C MET A 103 -23.00 10.01 -10.53
N THR A 104 -23.42 8.88 -9.99
CA THR A 104 -24.25 8.88 -8.77
C THR A 104 -23.43 9.26 -7.53
N VAL A 105 -24.08 9.76 -6.49
CA VAL A 105 -23.41 10.07 -5.21
C VAL A 105 -22.83 8.80 -4.59
N GLU A 106 -23.51 7.66 -4.71
CA GLU A 106 -23.05 6.36 -4.25
C GLU A 106 -21.73 5.95 -4.92
N ASP A 107 -21.69 5.97 -6.24
CA ASP A 107 -20.52 5.58 -7.03
C ASP A 107 -19.32 6.50 -6.74
N PHE A 108 -19.60 7.79 -6.52
CA PHE A 108 -18.58 8.76 -6.16
C PHE A 108 -18.02 8.52 -4.75
N MET A 109 -18.90 8.32 -3.75
CA MET A 109 -18.50 8.23 -2.34
C MET A 109 -17.94 6.85 -1.95
N HIS A 110 -18.33 5.78 -2.65
CA HIS A 110 -17.90 4.42 -2.33
C HIS A 110 -16.39 4.25 -2.23
N PRO A 111 -15.58 4.56 -3.27
CA PRO A 111 -14.12 4.40 -3.19
C PRO A 111 -13.48 5.33 -2.14
N ILE A 112 -14.04 6.51 -1.91
CA ILE A 112 -13.53 7.47 -0.91
C ILE A 112 -13.68 6.88 0.49
N GLY A 113 -14.89 6.37 0.80
CA GLY A 113 -15.17 5.76 2.11
C GLY A 113 -14.32 4.52 2.37
N GLU A 114 -14.20 3.64 1.38
CA GLU A 114 -13.38 2.43 1.51
C GLU A 114 -11.89 2.74 1.72
N ALA A 115 -11.31 3.57 0.85
CA ALA A 115 -9.89 3.89 0.91
C ALA A 115 -9.54 4.59 2.22
N ALA A 116 -10.29 5.63 2.59
CA ALA A 116 -10.05 6.40 3.80
C ALA A 116 -10.18 5.52 5.06
N ARG A 117 -11.26 4.74 5.18
CA ARG A 117 -11.51 3.85 6.32
C ARG A 117 -10.40 2.82 6.48
N ARG A 118 -10.09 2.05 5.43
CA ARG A 118 -9.13 0.95 5.46
C ARG A 118 -7.73 1.42 5.82
N ASN A 119 -7.28 2.51 5.20
CA ASN A 119 -5.96 3.07 5.49
C ASN A 119 -5.91 3.72 6.88
N PHE A 120 -6.97 4.40 7.32
CA PHE A 120 -7.06 4.95 8.67
C PHE A 120 -6.98 3.84 9.73
N ILE A 121 -7.70 2.73 9.57
CA ILE A 121 -7.69 1.62 10.52
C ILE A 121 -6.29 1.00 10.59
N THR A 122 -5.72 0.60 9.45
CA THR A 122 -4.43 -0.10 9.42
C THR A 122 -3.28 0.78 9.89
N ALA A 123 -3.21 2.03 9.42
CA ALA A 123 -2.14 2.96 9.78
C ALA A 123 -2.20 3.36 11.26
N THR A 124 -3.39 3.67 11.81
CA THR A 124 -3.51 4.03 13.23
C THR A 124 -3.31 2.84 14.15
N THR A 125 -3.70 1.63 13.74
CA THR A 125 -3.42 0.40 14.49
C THR A 125 -1.91 0.13 14.57
N ALA A 126 -1.19 0.27 13.47
CA ALA A 126 0.27 0.14 13.46
C ALA A 126 0.93 1.24 14.29
N ALA A 127 0.53 2.50 14.12
CA ALA A 127 1.08 3.65 14.84
C ALA A 127 0.98 3.47 16.37
N LYS A 128 -0.17 3.00 16.88
CA LYS A 128 -0.35 2.73 18.32
C LYS A 128 0.67 1.74 18.88
N ARG A 129 1.10 0.76 18.09
CA ARG A 129 2.03 -0.28 18.52
C ARG A 129 3.50 0.12 18.30
N MET A 130 3.77 0.89 17.25
CA MET A 130 5.10 1.39 16.93
C MET A 130 5.54 2.56 17.84
N THR A 131 4.61 3.40 18.29
CA THR A 131 4.92 4.56 19.15
C THR A 131 5.63 4.17 20.46
N PRO A 132 5.15 3.21 21.25
CA PRO A 132 5.86 2.77 22.46
C PRO A 132 7.21 2.10 22.14
N GLN A 133 7.35 1.52 20.96
CA GLN A 133 8.59 0.91 20.46
C GLN A 133 9.67 1.97 20.10
N GLY A 134 9.25 3.22 19.84
CA GLY A 134 10.15 4.32 19.44
C GLY A 134 10.65 4.23 17.99
N SER A 135 10.04 3.37 17.17
CA SER A 135 10.44 3.18 15.75
C SER A 135 9.34 2.50 14.96
N GLY A 136 9.30 2.74 13.66
CA GLY A 136 8.39 2.07 12.72
C GLY A 136 8.29 2.78 11.38
N ALA A 137 7.82 2.08 10.37
CA ALA A 137 7.56 2.61 9.04
C ALA A 137 6.16 2.19 8.57
N ILE A 138 5.29 3.17 8.36
CA ILE A 138 3.96 2.99 7.78
C ILE A 138 4.04 3.45 6.34
N VAL A 139 3.76 2.56 5.40
CA VAL A 139 3.81 2.83 3.96
C VAL A 139 2.42 2.60 3.37
N MET A 140 1.81 3.64 2.85
CA MET A 140 0.53 3.59 2.13
C MET A 140 0.77 3.55 0.62
N LEU A 141 -0.23 3.12 -0.12
CA LEU A 141 -0.19 3.06 -1.58
C LEU A 141 -1.36 3.88 -2.14
N THR A 142 -1.05 4.80 -3.05
CA THR A 142 -2.01 5.61 -3.80
C THR A 142 -1.72 5.53 -5.30
N ALA A 143 -2.49 6.21 -6.11
CA ALA A 143 -2.31 6.24 -7.56
C ALA A 143 -2.17 7.66 -8.11
N SER A 144 -1.63 7.78 -9.33
CA SER A 144 -1.52 9.01 -10.11
C SER A 144 -2.85 9.77 -10.21
N ALA A 145 -3.97 9.06 -10.16
CA ALA A 145 -5.32 9.61 -10.12
C ALA A 145 -5.52 10.72 -9.07
N SER A 146 -4.72 10.75 -7.99
CA SER A 146 -4.73 11.84 -7.00
C SER A 146 -4.37 13.22 -7.57
N ARG A 147 -3.67 13.27 -8.69
CA ARG A 147 -3.15 14.48 -9.34
C ARG A 147 -3.58 14.63 -10.79
N GLU A 148 -4.11 13.58 -11.39
CA GLU A 148 -4.60 13.61 -12.76
C GLU A 148 -5.97 14.30 -12.85
N TRP A 149 -6.20 14.98 -13.96
CA TRP A 149 -7.48 15.60 -14.31
C TRP A 149 -8.15 14.90 -15.51
N ARG A 150 -7.46 13.94 -16.10
CA ARG A 150 -7.89 13.13 -17.25
C ARG A 150 -8.43 11.79 -16.81
N HIS A 151 -8.91 10.98 -17.73
CA HIS A 151 -9.28 9.58 -17.55
C HIS A 151 -10.54 9.29 -16.71
N GLN A 152 -11.36 10.30 -16.40
CA GLN A 152 -12.66 10.13 -15.73
C GLN A 152 -12.63 9.16 -14.54
N MET A 153 -11.69 9.38 -13.63
CA MET A 153 -11.45 8.50 -12.46
C MET A 153 -12.46 8.69 -11.32
N GLY A 154 -13.34 9.72 -11.41
CA GLY A 154 -14.42 9.94 -10.46
C GLY A 154 -13.98 10.02 -9.00
N GLY A 155 -14.71 9.32 -8.14
CA GLY A 155 -14.41 9.25 -6.70
C GLY A 155 -13.06 8.60 -6.37
N PHE A 156 -12.48 7.83 -7.28
CA PHE A 156 -11.14 7.24 -7.08
C PHE A 156 -10.05 8.30 -6.98
N SER A 157 -10.13 9.39 -7.76
CA SER A 157 -9.19 10.51 -7.66
C SER A 157 -9.21 11.13 -6.25
N VAL A 158 -10.40 11.35 -5.70
CA VAL A 158 -10.56 11.90 -4.34
C VAL A 158 -10.10 10.89 -3.28
N ALA A 159 -10.40 9.60 -3.46
CA ALA A 159 -9.90 8.53 -2.61
C ALA A 159 -8.37 8.54 -2.54
N CYS A 160 -7.70 8.57 -3.70
CA CYS A 160 -6.24 8.63 -3.77
C CYS A 160 -5.68 9.89 -3.10
N ALA A 161 -6.25 11.05 -3.35
CA ALA A 161 -5.83 12.31 -2.72
C ALA A 161 -6.01 12.29 -1.20
N SER A 162 -7.07 11.65 -0.69
CA SER A 162 -7.32 11.50 0.75
C SER A 162 -6.19 10.74 1.46
N LEU A 163 -5.58 9.73 0.82
CA LEU A 163 -4.46 8.98 1.39
C LEU A 163 -3.18 9.82 1.47
N GLU A 164 -2.95 10.71 0.51
CA GLU A 164 -1.83 11.63 0.56
C GLU A 164 -1.99 12.66 1.69
N VAL A 165 -3.21 13.11 1.95
CA VAL A 165 -3.51 13.97 3.09
C VAL A 165 -3.32 13.21 4.39
N LEU A 166 -3.87 12.00 4.51
CA LEU A 166 -3.72 11.13 5.68
C LEU A 166 -2.24 10.86 6.00
N THR A 167 -1.41 10.63 4.98
CA THR A 167 0.04 10.46 5.13
C THR A 167 0.68 11.65 5.85
N ARG A 168 0.38 12.87 5.41
CA ARG A 168 0.96 14.10 5.99
C ARG A 168 0.44 14.37 7.40
N VAL A 169 -0.85 14.20 7.62
CA VAL A 169 -1.49 14.44 8.94
C VAL A 169 -0.93 13.46 9.96
N LEU A 170 -0.94 12.16 9.65
CA LEU A 170 -0.46 11.14 10.57
C LEU A 170 1.05 11.28 10.85
N ALA A 171 1.85 11.61 9.85
CA ALA A 171 3.28 11.90 10.05
C ALA A 171 3.50 13.08 11.02
N GLY A 172 2.69 14.13 10.90
CA GLY A 172 2.74 15.30 11.79
C GLY A 172 2.35 14.96 13.24
N GLU A 173 1.29 14.17 13.41
CA GLU A 173 0.82 13.74 14.73
C GLU A 173 1.81 12.79 15.44
N LEU A 174 2.57 12.02 14.68
CA LEU A 174 3.60 11.10 15.20
C LEU A 174 4.98 11.78 15.42
N LYS A 175 5.03 13.11 15.42
CA LYS A 175 6.26 13.86 15.72
C LYS A 175 6.91 13.38 17.03
N GLY A 176 8.21 13.07 16.96
CA GLY A 176 9.01 12.67 18.13
C GLY A 176 8.85 11.22 18.57
N THR A 177 8.01 10.42 17.90
CA THR A 177 7.79 8.99 18.23
C THR A 177 8.77 8.04 17.57
N GLY A 178 9.55 8.50 16.59
CA GLY A 178 10.41 7.64 15.76
C GLY A 178 9.64 6.87 14.67
N VAL A 179 8.34 7.04 14.55
CA VAL A 179 7.53 6.40 13.51
C VAL A 179 7.45 7.28 12.27
N ARG A 180 7.75 6.72 11.12
CA ARG A 180 7.67 7.38 9.81
C ARG A 180 6.39 6.96 9.09
N VAL A 181 5.78 7.90 8.37
CA VAL A 181 4.61 7.64 7.53
C VAL A 181 4.90 8.16 6.13
N THR A 182 4.80 7.30 5.15
CA THR A 182 5.06 7.61 3.74
C THR A 182 3.99 7.01 2.85
N CYS A 183 3.89 7.49 1.62
CA CYS A 183 2.98 6.96 0.62
C CYS A 183 3.73 6.77 -0.70
N ILE A 184 3.44 5.70 -1.43
CA ILE A 184 3.88 5.49 -2.81
C ILE A 184 2.73 5.90 -3.72
N ARG A 185 2.98 6.80 -4.68
CA ARG A 185 2.07 7.13 -5.77
C ARG A 185 2.52 6.39 -7.01
N SER A 186 1.76 5.38 -7.44
CA SER A 186 2.05 4.66 -8.67
C SER A 186 1.12 5.08 -9.81
N ASN A 187 1.60 4.99 -11.05
CA ASN A 187 0.73 4.96 -12.21
C ASN A 187 0.13 3.55 -12.36
N PHE A 188 -0.75 3.37 -13.34
CA PHE A 188 -1.22 2.05 -13.72
C PHE A 188 -0.04 1.11 -13.96
N THR A 189 -0.13 -0.09 -13.39
CA THR A 189 0.90 -1.11 -13.48
C THR A 189 0.33 -2.29 -14.26
N PRO A 190 0.77 -2.55 -15.51
CA PRO A 190 0.10 -3.50 -16.42
C PRO A 190 -0.05 -4.91 -15.87
N GLU A 191 0.90 -5.38 -15.06
CA GLU A 191 0.86 -6.71 -14.45
C GLU A 191 -0.30 -6.88 -13.44
N THR A 192 -0.95 -5.79 -13.00
CA THR A 192 -2.14 -5.88 -12.12
C THR A 192 -3.41 -6.25 -12.86
N ALA A 193 -3.42 -6.13 -14.19
CA ALA A 193 -4.56 -6.43 -15.05
C ALA A 193 -4.10 -7.21 -16.30
N PRO A 194 -3.71 -8.48 -16.16
CA PRO A 194 -3.28 -9.30 -17.29
C PRO A 194 -4.41 -9.48 -18.30
N GLY A 195 -4.05 -9.47 -19.59
CA GLY A 195 -4.99 -9.68 -20.69
C GLY A 195 -5.73 -8.42 -21.15
N LEU A 196 -5.27 -7.23 -20.80
CA LEU A 196 -5.78 -5.99 -21.38
C LEU A 196 -5.60 -5.97 -22.90
N PRO A 197 -6.59 -5.45 -23.66
CA PRO A 197 -6.43 -5.24 -25.10
C PRO A 197 -5.25 -4.33 -25.44
N GLU A 198 -4.65 -4.53 -26.61
CA GLU A 198 -3.62 -3.64 -27.13
C GLU A 198 -4.15 -2.21 -27.25
N GLY A 199 -3.32 -1.22 -26.93
CA GLY A 199 -3.69 0.20 -27.01
C GLY A 199 -4.44 0.76 -25.81
N VAL A 200 -4.95 -0.07 -24.90
CA VAL A 200 -5.69 0.43 -23.70
C VAL A 200 -4.85 1.37 -22.82
N THR A 201 -3.54 1.19 -22.82
CA THR A 201 -2.61 2.00 -22.01
C THR A 201 -1.96 3.16 -22.78
N ASP A 202 -2.26 3.35 -24.05
CA ASP A 202 -1.58 4.35 -24.90
C ASP A 202 -1.74 5.78 -24.36
N GLY A 203 -2.94 6.11 -23.87
CA GLY A 203 -3.19 7.41 -23.25
C GLY A 203 -2.35 7.62 -21.98
N LEU A 204 -2.17 6.59 -21.18
CA LEU A 204 -1.33 6.65 -19.98
C LEU A 204 0.15 6.76 -20.33
N LEU A 205 0.59 6.05 -21.38
CA LEU A 205 1.96 6.13 -21.90
C LEU A 205 2.29 7.50 -22.46
N ALA A 206 1.35 8.12 -23.17
CA ALA A 206 1.52 9.46 -23.74
C ALA A 206 1.77 10.54 -22.67
N ASP A 207 1.35 10.30 -21.42
CA ASP A 207 1.52 11.22 -20.31
C ASP A 207 2.87 11.04 -19.57
N THR A 208 3.61 9.98 -19.86
CA THR A 208 4.86 9.67 -19.15
C THR A 208 6.07 10.38 -19.79
N LEU A 209 7.02 10.83 -18.96
CA LEU A 209 8.33 11.33 -19.43
C LEU A 209 9.31 10.19 -19.72
N ILE A 210 9.22 9.09 -18.96
CA ILE A 210 9.91 7.85 -19.25
C ILE A 210 8.93 6.98 -20.03
N PRO A 211 9.22 6.54 -21.29
CA PRO A 211 8.24 5.97 -22.21
C PRO A 211 7.82 4.54 -21.82
N ARG A 212 7.41 4.33 -20.61
CA ARG A 212 6.86 3.09 -20.07
C ARG A 212 6.08 3.31 -18.79
N LEU A 213 5.23 2.37 -18.44
CA LEU A 213 4.53 2.33 -17.16
C LEU A 213 5.41 1.64 -16.08
N PRO A 214 5.16 1.93 -14.79
CA PRO A 214 5.86 1.27 -13.69
C PRO A 214 5.52 -0.24 -13.65
N ARG A 215 6.43 -1.03 -13.09
CA ARG A 215 6.29 -2.46 -12.90
C ARG A 215 6.15 -2.81 -11.42
N LEU A 216 5.64 -4.00 -11.16
CA LEU A 216 5.44 -4.49 -9.79
C LEU A 216 6.76 -4.60 -9.00
N ASP A 217 7.86 -4.97 -9.65
CA ASP A 217 9.17 -5.05 -9.01
C ASP A 217 9.69 -3.67 -8.56
N GLU A 218 9.37 -2.60 -9.30
CA GLU A 218 9.74 -1.23 -8.94
C GLU A 218 8.93 -0.72 -7.74
N ILE A 219 7.65 -1.10 -7.66
CA ILE A 219 6.82 -0.83 -6.48
C ILE A 219 7.41 -1.53 -5.24
N GLY A 220 7.78 -2.81 -5.41
CA GLY A 220 8.44 -3.59 -4.35
C GLY A 220 9.75 -2.95 -3.88
N ALA A 221 10.62 -2.54 -4.81
CA ALA A 221 11.89 -1.89 -4.49
C ALA A 221 11.71 -0.55 -3.75
N ALA A 222 10.72 0.26 -4.16
CA ALA A 222 10.38 1.50 -3.49
C ALA A 222 9.84 1.27 -2.07
N ALA A 223 8.96 0.27 -1.90
CA ALA A 223 8.43 -0.11 -0.60
C ALA A 223 9.56 -0.57 0.35
N VAL A 224 10.50 -1.38 -0.14
CA VAL A 224 11.69 -1.80 0.62
C VAL A 224 12.51 -0.57 1.05
N TYR A 225 12.80 0.36 0.14
CA TYR A 225 13.55 1.56 0.47
C TYR A 225 12.87 2.38 1.56
N LEU A 226 11.57 2.69 1.40
CA LEU A 226 10.80 3.48 2.37
C LEU A 226 10.66 2.77 3.74
N ALA A 227 10.62 1.46 3.76
CA ALA A 227 10.54 0.66 4.97
C ALA A 227 11.89 0.51 5.68
N SER A 228 13.01 0.66 4.97
CA SER A 228 14.36 0.47 5.49
C SER A 228 14.86 1.65 6.33
N ASP A 229 15.97 1.44 7.04
CA ASP A 229 16.65 2.48 7.80
C ASP A 229 17.34 3.52 6.89
N GLU A 230 17.55 3.21 5.59
CA GLU A 230 18.06 4.14 4.58
C GLU A 230 17.13 5.34 4.38
N ALA A 231 15.82 5.16 4.60
CA ALA A 231 14.82 6.21 4.55
C ALA A 231 14.59 6.91 5.89
N GLY A 232 15.55 6.84 6.82
CA GLY A 232 15.41 7.28 8.21
C GLY A 232 14.98 8.72 8.44
N VAL A 233 15.22 9.62 7.48
CA VAL A 233 14.79 11.04 7.53
C VAL A 233 13.57 11.33 6.65
N ILE A 234 12.97 10.31 6.04
CA ILE A 234 11.85 10.46 5.11
C ILE A 234 10.54 10.14 5.82
N THR A 235 9.70 11.17 6.02
CA THR A 235 8.34 11.04 6.57
C THR A 235 7.44 12.14 6.01
N GLY A 236 6.13 11.90 5.96
CA GLY A 236 5.13 12.84 5.46
C GLY A 236 5.17 13.09 3.95
N VAL A 237 5.89 12.26 3.20
CA VAL A 237 6.10 12.42 1.75
C VAL A 237 5.31 11.40 0.95
N VAL A 238 5.03 11.78 -0.29
CA VAL A 238 4.54 10.89 -1.34
C VAL A 238 5.68 10.66 -2.34
N LEU A 239 6.17 9.43 -2.42
CA LEU A 239 7.16 9.02 -3.41
C LEU A 239 6.46 8.72 -4.73
N ASP A 240 6.85 9.46 -5.77
CA ASP A 240 6.23 9.35 -7.09
C ASP A 240 6.91 8.25 -7.93
N LEU A 241 6.12 7.30 -8.40
CA LEU A 241 6.48 6.20 -9.28
C LEU A 241 5.60 6.21 -10.53
N THR A 242 5.36 7.39 -11.10
CA THR A 242 4.45 7.56 -12.25
C THR A 242 5.19 7.63 -13.59
N ALA A 243 6.48 7.36 -13.62
CA ALA A 243 7.33 7.52 -14.80
C ALA A 243 7.28 8.98 -15.36
N GLY A 244 7.02 9.96 -14.49
CA GLY A 244 6.92 11.36 -14.86
C GLY A 244 5.56 11.80 -15.42
N ALA A 245 4.51 10.96 -15.33
CA ALA A 245 3.16 11.40 -15.66
C ALA A 245 2.67 12.52 -14.72
N ILE A 246 3.19 12.51 -13.49
CA ILE A 246 3.01 13.61 -12.52
C ILE A 246 4.37 14.23 -12.25
N VAL A 247 4.46 15.56 -12.42
CA VAL A 247 5.63 16.38 -12.05
C VAL A 247 5.16 17.37 -10.99
N ASN A 248 5.85 17.41 -9.84
CA ASN A 248 5.54 18.32 -8.72
C ASN A 248 6.29 19.66 -8.86
#